data_689798b92ca3cfe883b8578bb2e9d9be
#
_entry.id   689798b92ca3cfe883b8578bb2e9d9be
#
_cell.length_a   1.000
_cell.length_b   1.000
_cell.length_c   1.000
_cell.angle_alpha   90.00
_cell.angle_beta   90.00
_cell.angle_gamma   90.00
#
_symmetry.space_group_name_H-M   'P 1'
#
loop_
_entity.id
_entity.type
_entity.pdbx_description
1 polymer ?
#
loop_
_entity_poly.entity_id
_entity_poly.type
_entity_poly.pdbx_seq_one_letter_code
_entity_poly.pdbx_strand_id
1 'polypeptide(L)'
;MTIPVTPQRLGTLLRPRSVALVGAADKSGFSQMAYRNLVDFGLGEHTYLVNRRAETAHGRPTVASCTLIAEPVDLAFMMVPRAATLDALSDAAAAGIRHALVLSSGYADAGEAGQRAQADLVAHAEGLGMLLVGPNHLGFANFVDRVPVTAIPGLPRAAGPVGLVSQSGMAASAMLDFATMTGVGLSYLVTLGNEAMVAAGHVLDYLIGDPHTQAVALFLETIRDPAAFADAARRAAAAGKAVVVLKSGRSELSARAAAAHSGAAVGDDHRIDEFLHGLGVIRVDSIEGLVLTAGAAAHLGRLARPGIGVVSISGGACDMVADHAAALGAPLPALAPATATALARVLPDYGTVQNPLDITGAAVIHPGIFTRCIEAVSADPSVGVVAVINPLPWQGGGRPWPGQVLADAIGAGAARARAPVVCVSQAMQPVTGYTREVMARAGIPYAIPGLRHAVAALRNVGWWSGTPW
;
A
#
# COMPACT_ATOMS: atom_id res chain seq x y z
N MET A 1 30.90 11.94 -10.16
CA MET A 1 30.07 12.77 -9.25
C MET A 1 28.83 11.96 -8.92
N THR A 2 28.59 11.70 -7.65
CA THR A 2 27.38 10.98 -7.21
C THR A 2 26.13 11.79 -7.56
N ILE A 3 25.18 11.14 -8.24
CA ILE A 3 23.93 11.78 -8.66
C ILE A 3 23.00 11.86 -7.44
N PRO A 4 22.57 13.06 -7.00
CA PRO A 4 21.67 13.17 -5.87
C PRO A 4 20.28 12.65 -6.24
N VAL A 5 19.72 11.79 -5.37
CA VAL A 5 18.33 11.33 -5.46
C VAL A 5 17.45 12.30 -4.68
N THR A 6 16.79 13.18 -5.41
CA THR A 6 15.90 14.19 -4.81
C THR A 6 14.43 13.93 -5.15
N PRO A 7 13.47 14.42 -4.34
CA PRO A 7 12.05 14.31 -4.67
C PRO A 7 11.69 14.87 -6.05
N GLN A 8 12.36 15.94 -6.49
CA GLN A 8 12.13 16.54 -7.81
C GLN A 8 12.55 15.58 -8.94
N ARG A 9 13.73 14.94 -8.83
CA ARG A 9 14.18 13.95 -9.82
C ARG A 9 13.30 12.71 -9.82
N LEU A 10 12.89 12.23 -8.64
CA LEU A 10 11.93 11.13 -8.53
C LEU A 10 10.57 11.51 -9.12
N GLY A 11 10.13 12.76 -8.95
CA GLY A 11 8.92 13.25 -9.59
C GLY A 11 8.97 13.17 -11.11
N THR A 12 10.10 13.51 -11.73
CA THR A 12 10.29 13.37 -13.19
C THR A 12 10.31 11.89 -13.60
N LEU A 13 10.98 11.03 -12.82
CA LEU A 13 11.07 9.59 -13.09
C LEU A 13 9.70 8.90 -12.96
N LEU A 14 8.92 9.22 -11.93
CA LEU A 14 7.65 8.56 -11.60
C LEU A 14 6.43 9.19 -12.32
N ARG A 15 6.64 10.24 -13.12
CA ARG A 15 5.62 10.93 -13.93
C ARG A 15 6.09 11.14 -15.38
N PRO A 16 6.67 10.12 -16.06
CA PRO A 16 7.10 10.28 -17.44
C PRO A 16 5.90 10.47 -18.37
N ARG A 17 6.03 11.31 -19.34
CA ARG A 17 5.05 11.54 -20.42
C ARG A 17 5.30 10.61 -21.60
N SER A 18 6.52 10.07 -21.71
CA SER A 18 6.95 9.19 -22.78
C SER A 18 7.92 8.14 -22.26
N VAL A 19 7.84 6.91 -22.79
CA VAL A 19 8.59 5.75 -22.32
C VAL A 19 9.21 4.99 -23.50
N ALA A 20 10.51 4.69 -23.42
CA ALA A 20 11.16 3.74 -24.32
C ALA A 20 11.21 2.36 -23.65
N LEU A 21 10.57 1.35 -24.26
CA LEU A 21 10.69 -0.04 -23.86
C LEU A 21 11.89 -0.66 -24.59
N VAL A 22 13.04 -0.71 -23.90
CA VAL A 22 14.32 -1.16 -24.49
C VAL A 22 14.47 -2.67 -24.32
N GLY A 23 14.51 -3.40 -25.43
CA GLY A 23 14.43 -4.85 -25.46
C GLY A 23 13.00 -5.37 -25.65
N ALA A 24 12.12 -4.55 -26.22
CA ALA A 24 10.73 -4.92 -26.53
C ALA A 24 10.68 -6.19 -27.42
N ALA A 25 9.95 -7.23 -26.99
CA ALA A 25 9.91 -8.49 -27.68
C ALA A 25 8.63 -9.30 -27.37
N ASP A 26 8.00 -9.87 -28.40
CA ASP A 26 6.80 -10.68 -28.26
C ASP A 26 6.99 -11.96 -27.46
N LYS A 27 8.20 -12.49 -27.41
CA LYS A 27 8.54 -13.69 -26.63
C LYS A 27 8.76 -13.42 -25.13
N SER A 28 8.85 -12.15 -24.73
CA SER A 28 9.04 -11.76 -23.33
C SER A 28 7.72 -11.41 -22.66
N GLY A 29 7.29 -12.22 -21.68
CA GLY A 29 6.10 -11.93 -20.89
C GLY A 29 6.18 -10.59 -20.16
N PHE A 30 7.35 -10.21 -19.67
CA PHE A 30 7.57 -8.90 -19.03
C PHE A 30 7.36 -7.73 -20.01
N SER A 31 7.88 -7.88 -21.24
CA SER A 31 7.71 -6.87 -22.30
C SER A 31 6.25 -6.74 -22.72
N GLN A 32 5.55 -7.87 -22.93
CA GLN A 32 4.13 -7.87 -23.26
C GLN A 32 3.29 -7.17 -22.16
N MET A 33 3.60 -7.49 -20.89
CA MET A 33 2.85 -6.94 -19.76
C MET A 33 3.09 -5.43 -19.60
N ALA A 34 4.34 -4.99 -19.67
CA ALA A 34 4.69 -3.57 -19.58
C ALA A 34 4.04 -2.77 -20.72
N TYR A 35 4.09 -3.27 -21.94
CA TYR A 35 3.45 -2.63 -23.09
C TYR A 35 1.92 -2.56 -22.92
N ARG A 36 1.28 -3.68 -22.54
CA ARG A 36 -0.17 -3.73 -22.30
C ARG A 36 -0.61 -2.73 -21.24
N ASN A 37 0.10 -2.67 -20.10
CA ASN A 37 -0.19 -1.70 -19.05
C ASN A 37 -0.16 -0.26 -19.58
N LEU A 38 0.88 0.12 -20.33
CA LEU A 38 1.02 1.45 -20.92
C LEU A 38 -0.13 1.77 -21.89
N VAL A 39 -0.49 0.83 -22.77
CA VAL A 39 -1.62 0.98 -23.70
C VAL A 39 -2.94 1.10 -22.94
N ASP A 40 -3.18 0.20 -22.00
CA ASP A 40 -4.41 0.16 -21.21
C ASP A 40 -4.66 1.45 -20.40
N PHE A 41 -3.61 2.17 -20.04
CA PHE A 41 -3.71 3.44 -19.31
C PHE A 41 -3.60 4.68 -20.19
N GLY A 42 -3.49 4.50 -21.52
CA GLY A 42 -3.55 5.59 -22.49
C GLY A 42 -2.18 6.16 -22.90
N LEU A 43 -1.06 5.50 -22.53
CA LEU A 43 0.29 5.91 -22.91
C LEU A 43 0.82 5.21 -24.18
N GLY A 44 -0.01 4.42 -24.87
CA GLY A 44 0.42 3.63 -26.03
C GLY A 44 1.10 4.45 -27.11
N GLU A 45 0.57 5.61 -27.49
CA GLU A 45 1.14 6.49 -28.50
C GLU A 45 2.46 7.15 -28.07
N HIS A 46 2.69 7.30 -26.77
CA HIS A 46 3.92 7.83 -26.18
C HIS A 46 4.87 6.73 -25.70
N THR A 47 4.67 5.48 -26.18
CA THR A 47 5.53 4.34 -25.90
C THR A 47 6.27 3.94 -27.14
N TYR A 48 7.60 4.01 -27.08
CA TYR A 48 8.50 3.69 -28.17
C TYR A 48 9.15 2.32 -27.94
N LEU A 49 9.06 1.45 -28.93
CA LEU A 49 9.60 0.09 -28.85
C LEU A 49 11.00 0.05 -29.46
N VAL A 50 11.99 -0.34 -28.65
CA VAL A 50 13.39 -0.40 -29.06
C VAL A 50 13.86 -1.84 -29.07
N ASN A 51 14.31 -2.34 -30.23
CA ASN A 51 14.89 -3.68 -30.39
C ASN A 51 15.89 -3.72 -31.55
N ARG A 52 17.14 -4.11 -31.28
CA ARG A 52 18.21 -4.19 -32.29
C ARG A 52 18.04 -5.31 -33.34
N ARG A 53 17.16 -6.29 -33.06
CA ARG A 53 17.06 -7.55 -33.86
C ARG A 53 15.68 -7.79 -34.47
N ALA A 54 14.64 -7.12 -33.98
CA ALA A 54 13.29 -7.28 -34.47
C ALA A 54 12.81 -5.99 -35.10
N GLU A 55 12.15 -6.08 -36.23
CA GLU A 55 11.54 -4.93 -36.92
C GLU A 55 10.17 -4.56 -36.31
N THR A 56 9.55 -5.51 -35.63
CA THR A 56 8.25 -5.32 -34.95
C THR A 56 8.24 -6.01 -33.59
N ALA A 57 7.49 -5.44 -32.66
CA ALA A 57 7.11 -6.06 -31.38
C ALA A 57 5.71 -5.56 -30.98
N HIS A 58 4.92 -6.42 -30.34
CA HIS A 58 3.56 -6.08 -29.88
C HIS A 58 2.66 -5.47 -30.96
N GLY A 59 2.85 -5.93 -32.22
CA GLY A 59 2.10 -5.45 -33.38
C GLY A 59 2.46 -4.05 -33.87
N ARG A 60 3.58 -3.46 -33.38
CA ARG A 60 4.07 -2.13 -33.79
C ARG A 60 5.52 -2.19 -34.29
N PRO A 61 5.93 -1.24 -35.15
CA PRO A 61 7.34 -1.11 -35.56
C PRO A 61 8.24 -0.86 -34.33
N THR A 62 9.47 -1.40 -34.40
CA THR A 62 10.54 -1.08 -33.44
C THR A 62 11.61 -0.22 -34.12
N VAL A 63 12.37 0.52 -33.30
CA VAL A 63 13.62 1.14 -33.75
C VAL A 63 14.82 0.39 -33.17
N ALA A 64 15.95 0.38 -33.89
CA ALA A 64 17.15 -0.35 -33.46
C ALA A 64 17.89 0.32 -32.29
N SER A 65 17.66 1.61 -32.04
CA SER A 65 18.35 2.44 -31.05
C SER A 65 17.41 3.54 -30.53
N CYS A 66 17.58 3.94 -29.28
CA CYS A 66 16.87 5.09 -28.72
C CYS A 66 17.15 6.39 -29.48
N THR A 67 18.34 6.52 -30.07
CA THR A 67 18.73 7.70 -30.89
C THR A 67 17.94 7.84 -32.18
N LEU A 68 17.24 6.80 -32.62
CA LEU A 68 16.35 6.83 -33.79
C LEU A 68 14.91 7.23 -33.45
N ILE A 69 14.61 7.45 -32.20
CA ILE A 69 13.30 7.99 -31.77
C ILE A 69 13.31 9.50 -32.06
N ALA A 70 12.36 9.96 -32.87
CA ALA A 70 12.29 11.37 -33.26
C ALA A 70 11.86 12.31 -32.13
N GLU A 71 11.06 11.79 -31.20
CA GLU A 71 10.50 12.57 -30.10
C GLU A 71 11.33 12.44 -28.81
N PRO A 72 11.35 13.45 -27.94
CA PRO A 72 11.98 13.35 -26.62
C PRO A 72 11.34 12.25 -25.76
N VAL A 73 12.19 11.44 -25.08
CA VAL A 73 11.73 10.39 -24.18
C VAL A 73 12.18 10.68 -22.76
N ASP A 74 11.22 10.62 -21.82
CA ASP A 74 11.46 10.94 -20.41
C ASP A 74 12.10 9.78 -19.64
N LEU A 75 11.74 8.52 -19.97
CA LEU A 75 12.14 7.32 -19.23
C LEU A 75 12.43 6.14 -20.15
N ALA A 76 13.50 5.40 -19.87
CA ALA A 76 13.79 4.12 -20.51
C ALA A 76 13.53 2.96 -19.55
N PHE A 77 12.77 1.94 -19.98
CA PHE A 77 12.63 0.68 -19.26
C PHE A 77 13.50 -0.38 -19.91
N MET A 78 14.64 -0.70 -19.26
CA MET A 78 15.64 -1.64 -19.74
C MET A 78 15.19 -3.08 -19.46
N MET A 79 14.68 -3.75 -20.48
CA MET A 79 14.26 -5.16 -20.45
C MET A 79 15.24 -6.05 -21.23
N VAL A 80 16.50 -5.67 -21.25
CA VAL A 80 17.60 -6.41 -21.89
C VAL A 80 18.35 -7.25 -20.86
N PRO A 81 19.03 -8.33 -21.27
CA PRO A 81 19.91 -9.09 -20.38
C PRO A 81 21.02 -8.21 -19.79
N ARG A 82 21.50 -8.56 -18.58
CA ARG A 82 22.58 -7.84 -17.88
C ARG A 82 23.77 -7.47 -18.78
N ALA A 83 24.22 -8.40 -19.61
CA ALA A 83 25.37 -8.18 -20.51
C ALA A 83 25.17 -7.05 -21.54
N ALA A 84 23.93 -6.67 -21.83
CA ALA A 84 23.59 -5.62 -22.78
C ALA A 84 23.15 -4.31 -22.10
N THR A 85 23.07 -4.28 -20.76
CA THR A 85 22.47 -3.15 -20.04
C THR A 85 23.32 -1.89 -20.15
N LEU A 86 24.66 -1.97 -20.03
CA LEU A 86 25.53 -0.80 -20.09
C LEU A 86 25.47 -0.13 -21.48
N ASP A 87 25.52 -0.92 -22.55
CA ASP A 87 25.37 -0.40 -23.91
C ASP A 87 24.00 0.25 -24.15
N ALA A 88 22.94 -0.38 -23.59
CA ALA A 88 21.57 0.15 -23.71
C ALA A 88 21.40 1.47 -22.94
N LEU A 89 22.04 1.62 -21.78
CA LEU A 89 22.07 2.89 -21.04
C LEU A 89 22.83 3.98 -21.80
N SER A 90 23.97 3.63 -22.41
CA SER A 90 24.73 4.58 -23.24
C SER A 90 23.91 5.06 -24.45
N ASP A 91 23.18 4.15 -25.09
CA ASP A 91 22.28 4.45 -26.21
C ASP A 91 21.13 5.37 -25.78
N ALA A 92 20.50 5.07 -24.66
CA ALA A 92 19.42 5.92 -24.10
C ALA A 92 19.94 7.31 -23.69
N ALA A 93 21.13 7.37 -23.07
CA ALA A 93 21.75 8.64 -22.68
C ALA A 93 22.11 9.52 -23.89
N ALA A 94 22.58 8.91 -24.97
CA ALA A 94 22.86 9.59 -26.25
C ALA A 94 21.58 10.16 -26.88
N ALA A 95 20.44 9.52 -26.68
CA ALA A 95 19.11 10.04 -27.07
C ALA A 95 18.56 11.13 -26.10
N GLY A 96 19.31 11.53 -25.08
CA GLY A 96 18.91 12.54 -24.12
C GLY A 96 18.10 12.04 -22.91
N ILE A 97 17.85 10.72 -22.80
CA ILE A 97 17.13 10.12 -21.67
C ILE A 97 18.01 10.17 -20.42
N ARG A 98 17.42 10.58 -19.29
CA ARG A 98 18.15 10.75 -18.01
C ARG A 98 17.63 9.89 -16.87
N HIS A 99 16.59 9.11 -17.10
CA HIS A 99 16.00 8.19 -16.13
C HIS A 99 15.84 6.80 -16.74
N ALA A 100 16.18 5.77 -15.96
CA ALA A 100 16.01 4.40 -16.42
C ALA A 100 15.53 3.47 -15.29
N LEU A 101 14.75 2.47 -15.70
CA LEU A 101 14.38 1.31 -14.89
C LEU A 101 15.17 0.11 -15.43
N VAL A 102 15.80 -0.68 -14.55
CA VAL A 102 16.60 -1.85 -14.95
C VAL A 102 15.95 -3.12 -14.41
N LEU A 103 15.24 -3.84 -15.29
CA LEU A 103 14.48 -5.04 -14.90
C LEU A 103 15.39 -6.24 -14.62
N SER A 104 16.50 -6.40 -15.33
CA SER A 104 17.35 -7.60 -15.27
C SER A 104 17.93 -7.85 -13.89
N SER A 105 17.96 -9.13 -13.49
CA SER A 105 18.65 -9.67 -12.32
C SER A 105 20.11 -10.05 -12.64
N GLY A 106 20.80 -10.64 -11.66
CA GLY A 106 22.19 -11.09 -11.80
C GLY A 106 23.21 -10.03 -11.38
N TYR A 107 22.79 -9.07 -10.57
CA TYR A 107 23.62 -8.06 -9.94
C TYR A 107 23.90 -8.43 -8.47
N ALA A 108 23.74 -7.54 -7.50
CA ALA A 108 24.03 -7.85 -6.10
C ALA A 108 23.27 -9.07 -5.55
N ASP A 109 22.17 -9.45 -6.20
CA ASP A 109 21.42 -10.68 -5.99
C ASP A 109 22.17 -11.96 -6.42
N ALA A 110 23.31 -11.86 -7.11
CA ALA A 110 24.08 -13.00 -7.64
C ALA A 110 25.52 -13.09 -7.06
N GLY A 111 25.69 -12.75 -5.77
CA GLY A 111 26.94 -12.86 -5.05
C GLY A 111 28.00 -11.82 -5.47
N GLU A 112 29.27 -12.05 -5.14
CA GLU A 112 30.35 -11.06 -5.30
C GLU A 112 30.55 -10.57 -6.76
N ALA A 113 30.46 -11.47 -7.74
CA ALA A 113 30.56 -11.07 -9.13
C ALA A 113 29.39 -10.16 -9.55
N GLY A 114 28.21 -10.42 -9.00
CA GLY A 114 27.04 -9.60 -9.19
C GLY A 114 27.14 -8.25 -8.49
N GLN A 115 27.73 -8.20 -7.29
CA GLN A 115 28.00 -6.94 -6.56
C GLN A 115 28.94 -6.03 -7.37
N ARG A 116 30.02 -6.59 -7.95
CA ARG A 116 30.91 -5.84 -8.85
C ARG A 116 30.16 -5.30 -10.07
N ALA A 117 29.36 -6.15 -10.71
CA ALA A 117 28.56 -5.73 -11.88
C ALA A 117 27.54 -4.62 -11.51
N GLN A 118 27.01 -4.62 -10.29
CA GLN A 118 26.13 -3.53 -9.82
C GLN A 118 26.92 -2.24 -9.59
N ALA A 119 28.12 -2.31 -9.03
CA ALA A 119 29.00 -1.15 -8.86
C ALA A 119 29.36 -0.53 -10.23
N ASP A 120 29.68 -1.37 -11.23
CA ASP A 120 29.94 -0.93 -12.59
C ASP A 120 28.71 -0.28 -13.23
N LEU A 121 27.51 -0.84 -13.01
CA LEU A 121 26.24 -0.27 -13.46
C LEU A 121 26.01 1.13 -12.90
N VAL A 122 26.21 1.30 -11.59
CA VAL A 122 26.06 2.60 -10.90
C VAL A 122 27.07 3.62 -11.42
N ALA A 123 28.36 3.24 -11.48
CA ALA A 123 29.41 4.12 -11.98
C ALA A 123 29.16 4.56 -13.44
N HIS A 124 28.69 3.62 -14.28
CA HIS A 124 28.34 3.94 -15.67
C HIS A 124 27.17 4.91 -15.77
N ALA A 125 26.08 4.67 -15.00
CA ALA A 125 24.93 5.54 -14.98
C ALA A 125 25.27 6.95 -14.48
N GLU A 126 26.11 7.04 -13.42
CA GLU A 126 26.60 8.32 -12.90
C GLU A 126 27.43 9.06 -13.95
N GLY A 127 28.29 8.36 -14.69
CA GLY A 127 29.07 8.91 -15.81
C GLY A 127 28.18 9.48 -16.93
N LEU A 128 27.01 8.89 -17.15
CA LEU A 128 26.01 9.34 -18.12
C LEU A 128 25.03 10.39 -17.57
N GLY A 129 25.11 10.73 -16.29
CA GLY A 129 24.15 11.62 -15.63
C GLY A 129 22.74 11.03 -15.45
N MET A 130 22.60 9.69 -15.51
CA MET A 130 21.32 8.96 -15.42
C MET A 130 21.00 8.53 -14.00
N LEU A 131 19.74 8.69 -13.58
CA LEU A 131 19.20 8.10 -12.35
C LEU A 131 18.52 6.76 -12.67
N LEU A 132 18.89 5.70 -11.91
CA LEU A 132 18.36 4.36 -12.09
C LEU A 132 17.49 3.92 -10.91
N VAL A 133 16.42 3.17 -11.21
CA VAL A 133 15.69 2.34 -10.24
C VAL A 133 15.98 0.86 -10.56
N GLY A 134 16.10 0.05 -9.51
CA GLY A 134 16.52 -1.34 -9.60
C GLY A 134 18.02 -1.51 -9.35
N PRO A 135 18.71 -2.43 -10.00
CA PRO A 135 18.20 -3.48 -10.92
C PRO A 135 17.34 -4.54 -10.20
N ASN A 136 16.91 -5.57 -10.95
CA ASN A 136 16.15 -6.70 -10.41
C ASN A 136 14.78 -6.27 -9.83
N HIS A 137 14.01 -5.49 -10.60
CA HIS A 137 12.70 -5.00 -10.18
C HIS A 137 11.67 -5.04 -11.31
N LEU A 138 10.38 -4.86 -10.99
CA LEU A 138 9.29 -4.95 -11.96
C LEU A 138 8.72 -3.60 -12.43
N GLY A 139 9.33 -2.49 -12.02
CA GLY A 139 8.87 -1.15 -12.37
C GLY A 139 7.97 -0.50 -11.32
N PHE A 140 7.18 0.46 -11.75
CA PHE A 140 6.24 1.19 -10.88
C PHE A 140 4.91 1.46 -11.59
N ALA A 141 3.87 1.74 -10.80
CA ALA A 141 2.62 2.33 -11.26
C ALA A 141 2.29 3.56 -10.43
N ASN A 142 2.10 4.68 -11.11
CA ASN A 142 1.51 5.90 -10.56
C ASN A 142 0.04 5.93 -10.97
N PHE A 143 -0.85 5.58 -10.04
CA PHE A 143 -2.29 5.50 -10.30
C PHE A 143 -2.95 6.89 -10.37
N VAL A 144 -2.35 7.88 -9.71
CA VAL A 144 -2.85 9.27 -9.70
C VAL A 144 -2.78 9.88 -11.09
N ASP A 145 -1.61 9.80 -11.72
CA ASP A 145 -1.38 10.34 -13.07
C ASP A 145 -1.62 9.28 -14.18
N ARG A 146 -2.01 8.07 -13.81
CA ARG A 146 -2.27 6.94 -14.72
C ARG A 146 -1.05 6.51 -15.55
N VAL A 147 0.12 6.44 -14.90
CA VAL A 147 1.40 6.10 -15.53
C VAL A 147 1.93 4.77 -14.99
N PRO A 148 1.62 3.62 -15.61
CA PRO A 148 2.06 2.30 -15.17
C PRO A 148 3.27 1.80 -15.97
N VAL A 149 4.48 2.16 -15.60
CA VAL A 149 5.70 1.62 -16.20
C VAL A 149 6.13 0.38 -15.42
N THR A 150 5.39 -0.70 -15.59
CA THR A 150 5.60 -1.94 -14.81
C THR A 150 5.21 -3.19 -15.59
N ALA A 151 5.92 -4.29 -15.28
CA ALA A 151 5.59 -5.63 -15.74
C ALA A 151 4.64 -6.41 -14.79
N ILE A 152 4.05 -5.77 -13.78
CA ILE A 152 3.05 -6.38 -12.88
C ILE A 152 1.68 -6.30 -13.58
N PRO A 153 0.95 -7.44 -13.71
CA PRO A 153 -0.38 -7.46 -14.31
C PRO A 153 -1.48 -6.99 -13.35
N GLY A 154 -2.71 -6.83 -13.86
CA GLY A 154 -3.91 -6.68 -13.04
C GLY A 154 -4.04 -5.33 -12.32
N LEU A 155 -3.45 -4.27 -12.86
CA LEU A 155 -3.45 -2.96 -12.23
C LEU A 155 -4.87 -2.38 -12.09
N PRO A 156 -5.27 -1.87 -10.90
CA PRO A 156 -6.53 -1.18 -10.71
C PRO A 156 -6.54 0.16 -11.47
N ARG A 157 -7.73 0.56 -11.95
CA ARG A 157 -7.88 1.83 -12.69
C ARG A 157 -8.05 3.04 -11.78
N ALA A 158 -8.56 2.85 -10.58
CA ALA A 158 -8.82 3.91 -9.64
C ALA A 158 -7.62 4.12 -8.72
N ALA A 159 -7.22 5.36 -8.53
CA ALA A 159 -6.26 5.76 -7.52
C ALA A 159 -6.88 5.72 -6.11
N GLY A 160 -6.03 5.57 -5.08
CA GLY A 160 -6.39 5.65 -3.69
C GLY A 160 -5.28 6.28 -2.85
N PRO A 161 -5.40 6.30 -1.51
CA PRO A 161 -4.54 7.12 -0.66
C PRO A 161 -3.28 6.40 -0.14
N VAL A 162 -2.97 5.18 -0.57
CA VAL A 162 -1.83 4.41 -0.03
C VAL A 162 -0.71 4.32 -1.05
N GLY A 163 0.49 4.78 -0.70
CA GLY A 163 1.72 4.50 -1.45
C GLY A 163 2.28 3.14 -1.03
N LEU A 164 2.45 2.22 -1.97
CA LEU A 164 3.02 0.89 -1.72
C LEU A 164 4.41 0.78 -2.34
N VAL A 165 5.41 0.52 -1.50
CA VAL A 165 6.82 0.38 -1.90
C VAL A 165 7.33 -1.00 -1.50
N SER A 166 8.00 -1.70 -2.39
CA SER A 166 8.47 -3.06 -2.14
C SER A 166 9.86 -3.32 -2.71
N GLN A 167 10.74 -3.93 -1.93
CA GLN A 167 12.02 -4.44 -2.43
C GLN A 167 11.83 -5.72 -3.26
N SER A 168 10.73 -6.45 -3.05
CA SER A 168 10.40 -7.68 -3.78
C SER A 168 9.31 -7.45 -4.83
N GLY A 169 9.59 -7.80 -6.09
CA GLY A 169 8.61 -7.72 -7.17
C GLY A 169 7.42 -8.67 -6.98
N MET A 170 7.67 -9.91 -6.55
CA MET A 170 6.60 -10.89 -6.30
C MET A 170 5.73 -10.52 -5.10
N ALA A 171 6.35 -10.04 -4.01
CA ALA A 171 5.58 -9.54 -2.87
C ALA A 171 4.73 -8.33 -3.25
N ALA A 172 5.23 -7.44 -4.12
CA ALA A 172 4.47 -6.30 -4.64
C ALA A 172 3.21 -6.75 -5.40
N SER A 173 3.33 -7.79 -6.23
CA SER A 173 2.17 -8.37 -6.94
C SER A 173 1.13 -8.93 -5.97
N ALA A 174 1.56 -9.73 -4.99
CA ALA A 174 0.66 -10.29 -3.98
C ALA A 174 -0.02 -9.20 -3.13
N MET A 175 0.71 -8.14 -2.76
CA MET A 175 0.15 -7.00 -2.02
C MET A 175 -0.84 -6.20 -2.87
N LEU A 176 -0.59 -6.04 -4.17
CA LEU A 176 -1.51 -5.40 -5.11
C LEU A 176 -2.83 -6.17 -5.23
N ASP A 177 -2.74 -7.51 -5.40
CA ASP A 177 -3.90 -8.37 -5.47
C ASP A 177 -4.73 -8.30 -4.18
N PHE A 178 -4.06 -8.34 -3.03
CA PHE A 178 -4.70 -8.23 -1.72
C PHE A 178 -5.32 -6.84 -1.49
N ALA A 179 -4.64 -5.77 -1.85
CA ALA A 179 -5.17 -4.41 -1.78
C ALA A 179 -6.43 -4.25 -2.66
N THR A 180 -6.39 -4.80 -3.88
CA THR A 180 -7.53 -4.80 -4.80
C THR A 180 -8.70 -5.58 -4.23
N MET A 181 -8.45 -6.77 -3.67
CA MET A 181 -9.47 -7.62 -3.05
C MET A 181 -10.13 -6.93 -1.84
N THR A 182 -9.34 -6.25 -1.01
CA THR A 182 -9.80 -5.61 0.23
C THR A 182 -10.28 -4.17 0.05
N GLY A 183 -10.22 -3.64 -1.18
CA GLY A 183 -10.66 -2.28 -1.48
C GLY A 183 -9.71 -1.19 -1.01
N VAL A 184 -8.48 -1.53 -0.64
CA VAL A 184 -7.44 -0.54 -0.32
C VAL A 184 -6.90 0.04 -1.62
N GLY A 185 -7.25 1.29 -1.88
CA GLY A 185 -6.78 2.00 -3.07
C GLY A 185 -5.33 2.44 -2.95
N LEU A 186 -4.58 2.35 -4.05
CA LEU A 186 -3.18 2.75 -4.10
C LEU A 186 -3.00 4.07 -4.86
N SER A 187 -2.16 4.97 -4.35
CA SER A 187 -1.66 6.13 -5.09
C SER A 187 -0.48 5.76 -5.98
N TYR A 188 0.45 4.98 -5.43
CA TYR A 188 1.63 4.46 -6.11
C TYR A 188 1.86 2.99 -5.75
N LEU A 189 2.45 2.26 -6.69
CA LEU A 189 3.11 0.99 -6.47
C LEU A 189 4.53 1.11 -7.02
N VAL A 190 5.56 0.98 -6.19
CA VAL A 190 6.97 1.09 -6.60
C VAL A 190 7.73 -0.15 -6.16
N THR A 191 8.33 -0.85 -7.11
CA THR A 191 9.28 -1.92 -6.80
C THR A 191 10.71 -1.40 -6.90
N LEU A 192 11.59 -1.79 -5.99
CA LEU A 192 12.94 -1.25 -5.86
C LEU A 192 14.04 -2.24 -6.25
N GLY A 193 13.78 -3.55 -6.08
CA GLY A 193 14.78 -4.58 -6.32
C GLY A 193 16.03 -4.38 -5.46
N ASN A 194 17.19 -4.33 -6.11
CA ASN A 194 18.48 -4.24 -5.40
C ASN A 194 18.79 -2.85 -4.82
N GLU A 195 18.00 -1.80 -5.10
CA GLU A 195 18.21 -0.44 -4.60
C GLU A 195 19.62 0.10 -4.88
N ALA A 196 20.07 0.01 -6.12
CA ALA A 196 21.43 0.40 -6.46
C ALA A 196 21.69 1.92 -6.33
N MET A 197 20.72 2.75 -6.68
CA MET A 197 20.77 4.21 -6.55
C MET A 197 19.57 4.77 -5.77
N VAL A 198 18.37 4.29 -6.07
CA VAL A 198 17.14 4.72 -5.41
C VAL A 198 16.75 3.72 -4.33
N ALA A 199 16.81 4.12 -3.07
CA ALA A 199 16.43 3.32 -1.91
C ALA A 199 15.02 3.67 -1.41
N ALA A 200 14.46 2.82 -0.52
CA ALA A 200 13.13 3.00 0.06
C ALA A 200 12.95 4.37 0.74
N GLY A 201 13.97 4.88 1.44
CA GLY A 201 13.94 6.19 2.07
C GLY A 201 13.71 7.33 1.08
N HIS A 202 14.30 7.26 -0.13
CA HIS A 202 14.12 8.27 -1.16
C HIS A 202 12.68 8.28 -1.72
N VAL A 203 12.10 7.10 -1.96
CA VAL A 203 10.72 6.98 -2.44
C VAL A 203 9.74 7.40 -1.35
N LEU A 204 10.00 7.02 -0.09
CA LEU A 204 9.23 7.49 1.06
C LEU A 204 9.21 9.03 1.11
N ASP A 205 10.37 9.68 1.00
CA ASP A 205 10.48 11.14 0.99
C ASP A 205 9.67 11.80 -0.13
N TYR A 206 9.70 11.22 -1.33
CA TYR A 206 8.88 11.67 -2.45
C TYR A 206 7.37 11.56 -2.15
N LEU A 207 6.93 10.40 -1.63
CA LEU A 207 5.51 10.13 -1.35
C LEU A 207 4.95 10.98 -0.20
N ILE A 208 5.79 11.42 0.73
CA ILE A 208 5.38 12.35 1.78
C ILE A 208 4.94 13.69 1.18
N GLY A 209 5.65 14.16 0.15
CA GLY A 209 5.30 15.40 -0.58
C GLY A 209 4.08 15.27 -1.49
N ASP A 210 3.63 14.04 -1.81
CA ASP A 210 2.48 13.82 -2.68
C ASP A 210 1.15 14.04 -1.94
N PRO A 211 0.27 14.95 -2.40
CA PRO A 211 -1.00 15.26 -1.71
C PRO A 211 -2.01 14.12 -1.74
N HIS A 212 -1.90 13.19 -2.70
CA HIS A 212 -2.81 12.06 -2.83
C HIS A 212 -2.43 10.87 -1.95
N THR A 213 -1.18 10.83 -1.46
CA THR A 213 -0.69 9.77 -0.57
C THR A 213 -0.88 10.17 0.88
N GLN A 214 -1.68 9.43 1.64
CA GLN A 214 -1.96 9.67 3.06
C GLN A 214 -1.26 8.69 4.00
N ALA A 215 -0.91 7.51 3.50
CA ALA A 215 -0.08 6.54 4.22
C ALA A 215 0.86 5.83 3.25
N VAL A 216 2.01 5.37 3.75
CA VAL A 216 2.98 4.61 2.96
C VAL A 216 3.18 3.23 3.58
N ALA A 217 2.95 2.19 2.79
CA ALA A 217 3.20 0.79 3.10
C ALA A 217 4.52 0.35 2.49
N LEU A 218 5.44 -0.19 3.30
CA LEU A 218 6.77 -0.61 2.84
C LEU A 218 7.01 -2.08 3.17
N PHE A 219 7.29 -2.88 2.15
CA PHE A 219 7.85 -4.22 2.31
C PHE A 219 9.37 -4.16 2.15
N LEU A 220 10.11 -4.42 3.23
CA LEU A 220 11.55 -4.26 3.29
C LEU A 220 12.24 -5.56 3.69
N GLU A 221 13.28 -5.94 2.96
CA GLU A 221 14.24 -7.00 3.32
C GLU A 221 15.42 -6.40 4.08
N THR A 222 15.79 -5.16 3.75
CA THR A 222 16.87 -4.42 4.41
C THR A 222 16.57 -2.91 4.38
N ILE A 223 17.14 -2.15 5.32
CA ILE A 223 17.15 -0.69 5.29
C ILE A 223 18.56 -0.27 4.89
N ARG A 224 18.77 0.00 3.59
CA ARG A 224 20.11 0.26 3.03
C ARG A 224 20.69 1.59 3.45
N ASP A 225 19.85 2.61 3.58
CA ASP A 225 20.23 3.94 4.08
C ASP A 225 19.35 4.29 5.28
N PRO A 226 19.77 3.90 6.51
CA PRO A 226 19.00 4.17 7.71
C PRO A 226 18.84 5.66 8.01
N ALA A 227 19.81 6.50 7.62
CA ALA A 227 19.76 7.94 7.87
C ALA A 227 18.69 8.60 6.97
N ALA A 228 18.73 8.36 5.66
CA ALA A 228 17.71 8.86 4.73
C ALA A 228 16.33 8.33 5.07
N PHE A 229 16.21 7.06 5.47
CA PHE A 229 14.95 6.48 5.91
C PHE A 229 14.41 7.17 7.17
N ALA A 230 15.27 7.39 8.18
CA ALA A 230 14.87 8.05 9.42
C ALA A 230 14.42 9.49 9.18
N ASP A 231 15.13 10.24 8.33
CA ASP A 231 14.76 11.61 7.99
C ASP A 231 13.41 11.67 7.24
N ALA A 232 13.19 10.75 6.30
CA ALA A 232 11.91 10.64 5.61
C ALA A 232 10.78 10.24 6.58
N ALA A 233 11.00 9.27 7.47
CA ALA A 233 10.01 8.85 8.45
C ALA A 233 9.61 9.98 9.42
N ARG A 234 10.57 10.78 9.88
CA ARG A 234 10.29 11.97 10.72
C ARG A 234 9.47 13.01 9.97
N ARG A 235 9.77 13.24 8.68
CA ARG A 235 8.96 14.15 7.84
C ARG A 235 7.55 13.62 7.62
N ALA A 236 7.37 12.29 7.43
CA ALA A 236 6.06 11.66 7.35
C ALA A 236 5.23 11.91 8.61
N ALA A 237 5.87 11.72 9.75
CA ALA A 237 5.27 11.95 11.05
C ALA A 237 4.83 13.41 11.25
N ALA A 238 5.69 14.37 10.90
CA ALA A 238 5.39 15.80 10.96
C ALA A 238 4.27 16.20 9.97
N ALA A 239 4.16 15.51 8.82
CA ALA A 239 3.08 15.68 7.87
C ALA A 239 1.78 14.94 8.24
N GLY A 240 1.75 14.22 9.37
CA GLY A 240 0.60 13.43 9.80
C GLY A 240 0.32 12.21 8.91
N LYS A 241 1.31 11.74 8.15
CA LYS A 241 1.21 10.56 7.28
C LYS A 241 1.78 9.32 7.97
N ALA A 242 1.04 8.24 7.96
CA ALA A 242 1.49 6.98 8.56
C ALA A 242 2.50 6.27 7.66
N VAL A 243 3.54 5.72 8.29
CA VAL A 243 4.48 4.80 7.66
C VAL A 243 4.30 3.43 8.29
N VAL A 244 3.95 2.43 7.47
CA VAL A 244 3.74 1.04 7.90
C VAL A 244 4.78 0.16 7.25
N VAL A 245 5.50 -0.64 8.03
CA VAL A 245 6.61 -1.47 7.56
C VAL A 245 6.37 -2.94 7.88
N LEU A 246 6.45 -3.78 6.87
CA LEU A 246 6.68 -5.20 6.98
C LEU A 246 8.14 -5.49 6.68
N LYS A 247 8.94 -5.74 7.73
CA LYS A 247 10.36 -6.08 7.62
C LYS A 247 10.53 -7.61 7.67
N SER A 248 10.94 -8.20 6.56
CA SER A 248 11.29 -9.63 6.50
C SER A 248 12.65 -9.92 7.15
N GLY A 249 12.97 -11.19 7.39
CA GLY A 249 14.28 -11.57 7.96
C GLY A 249 14.35 -11.45 9.48
N ARG A 250 13.27 -11.71 10.23
CA ARG A 250 13.17 -11.57 11.70
C ARG A 250 13.81 -12.71 12.48
N SER A 251 13.67 -13.94 12.00
CA SER A 251 14.20 -15.14 12.67
C SER A 251 15.61 -15.47 12.18
N GLU A 252 16.39 -16.19 12.98
CA GLU A 252 17.70 -16.69 12.55
C GLU A 252 17.63 -17.55 11.28
N LEU A 253 16.54 -18.28 11.10
CA LEU A 253 16.32 -19.08 9.90
C LEU A 253 16.12 -18.19 8.67
N SER A 254 15.26 -17.17 8.77
CA SER A 254 15.03 -16.22 7.70
C SER A 254 16.24 -15.32 7.44
N ALA A 255 17.01 -15.03 8.48
CA ALA A 255 18.28 -14.32 8.40
C ALA A 255 19.30 -15.05 7.50
N ARG A 256 19.46 -16.35 7.73
CA ARG A 256 20.34 -17.20 6.88
C ARG A 256 19.83 -17.29 5.44
N ALA A 257 18.52 -17.40 5.24
CA ALA A 257 17.93 -17.42 3.90
C ALA A 257 18.13 -16.09 3.16
N ALA A 258 17.93 -14.95 3.83
CA ALA A 258 18.13 -13.62 3.26
C ALA A 258 19.60 -13.37 2.88
N ALA A 259 20.55 -13.78 3.72
CA ALA A 259 21.99 -13.69 3.41
C ALA A 259 22.35 -14.49 2.15
N ALA A 260 21.72 -15.65 1.97
CA ALA A 260 21.93 -16.48 0.77
C ALA A 260 21.28 -15.91 -0.50
N HIS A 261 20.16 -15.19 -0.36
CA HIS A 261 19.36 -14.67 -1.48
C HIS A 261 19.78 -13.25 -1.93
N SER A 262 20.02 -12.35 -0.97
CA SER A 262 20.29 -10.93 -1.27
C SER A 262 21.69 -10.46 -0.88
N GLY A 263 22.49 -11.33 -0.24
CA GLY A 263 23.80 -10.96 0.31
C GLY A 263 23.74 -9.93 1.46
N ALA A 264 22.54 -9.62 1.94
CA ALA A 264 22.34 -8.64 2.99
C ALA A 264 22.70 -9.22 4.36
N ALA A 265 23.54 -8.53 5.14
CA ALA A 265 23.73 -8.84 6.53
C ALA A 265 22.42 -8.59 7.29
N VAL A 266 21.95 -9.62 8.00
CA VAL A 266 20.74 -9.50 8.82
C VAL A 266 21.14 -8.84 10.14
N GLY A 267 20.57 -7.65 10.39
CA GLY A 267 20.72 -6.95 11.65
C GLY A 267 19.95 -7.65 12.78
N ASP A 268 20.28 -7.28 14.02
CA ASP A 268 19.52 -7.66 15.20
C ASP A 268 18.08 -7.13 15.08
N ASP A 269 17.10 -8.03 15.06
CA ASP A 269 15.68 -7.69 14.87
C ASP A 269 15.17 -6.75 15.96
N HIS A 270 15.69 -6.87 17.18
CA HIS A 270 15.34 -5.99 18.30
C HIS A 270 15.80 -4.54 18.03
N ARG A 271 17.01 -4.35 17.51
CA ARG A 271 17.49 -3.01 17.13
C ARG A 271 16.68 -2.38 16.00
N ILE A 272 16.23 -3.21 15.05
CA ILE A 272 15.35 -2.74 13.97
C ILE A 272 13.99 -2.33 14.54
N ASP A 273 13.47 -3.09 15.50
CA ASP A 273 12.20 -2.78 16.15
C ASP A 273 12.29 -1.47 16.93
N GLU A 274 13.34 -1.29 17.76
CA GLU A 274 13.62 -0.04 18.46
C GLU A 274 13.78 1.15 17.50
N PHE A 275 14.51 0.97 16.40
CA PHE A 275 14.72 2.00 15.39
C PHE A 275 13.40 2.44 14.75
N LEU A 276 12.57 1.50 14.27
CA LEU A 276 11.28 1.80 13.65
C LEU A 276 10.31 2.42 14.66
N HIS A 277 10.25 1.86 15.87
CA HIS A 277 9.38 2.36 16.94
C HIS A 277 9.78 3.79 17.34
N GLY A 278 11.07 4.07 17.49
CA GLY A 278 11.60 5.41 17.82
C GLY A 278 11.35 6.47 16.74
N LEU A 279 10.97 6.05 15.53
CA LEU A 279 10.56 6.92 14.42
C LEU A 279 9.03 7.04 14.29
N GLY A 280 8.26 6.40 15.16
CA GLY A 280 6.80 6.32 15.05
C GLY A 280 6.30 5.52 13.84
N VAL A 281 7.14 4.62 13.31
CA VAL A 281 6.82 3.74 12.20
C VAL A 281 6.06 2.53 12.72
N ILE A 282 4.90 2.24 12.14
CA ILE A 282 4.09 1.07 12.49
C ILE A 282 4.76 -0.18 11.90
N ARG A 283 5.19 -1.11 12.76
CA ARG A 283 5.71 -2.41 12.32
C ARG A 283 4.64 -3.48 12.36
N VAL A 284 4.54 -4.25 11.28
CA VAL A 284 3.60 -5.38 11.12
C VAL A 284 4.33 -6.66 10.73
N ASP A 285 3.64 -7.80 10.79
CA ASP A 285 4.22 -9.14 10.61
C ASP A 285 3.65 -9.92 9.41
N SER A 286 2.70 -9.32 8.68
CA SER A 286 2.07 -9.97 7.52
C SER A 286 1.71 -8.97 6.41
N ILE A 287 1.53 -9.46 5.21
CA ILE A 287 1.07 -8.67 4.05
C ILE A 287 -0.31 -8.08 4.34
N GLU A 288 -1.20 -8.86 4.92
CA GLU A 288 -2.54 -8.43 5.30
C GLU A 288 -2.47 -7.29 6.32
N GLY A 289 -1.62 -7.45 7.35
CA GLY A 289 -1.36 -6.42 8.35
C GLY A 289 -0.83 -5.13 7.72
N LEU A 290 0.10 -5.24 6.75
CA LEU A 290 0.68 -4.10 6.05
C LEU A 290 -0.38 -3.31 5.27
N VAL A 291 -1.12 -3.98 4.41
CA VAL A 291 -2.10 -3.34 3.53
C VAL A 291 -3.28 -2.77 4.32
N LEU A 292 -3.84 -3.55 5.24
CA LEU A 292 -5.03 -3.12 6.00
C LEU A 292 -4.70 -2.03 7.02
N THR A 293 -3.52 -2.06 7.66
CA THR A 293 -3.10 -0.99 8.56
C THR A 293 -2.84 0.32 7.80
N ALA A 294 -2.17 0.25 6.65
CA ALA A 294 -1.94 1.44 5.82
C ALA A 294 -3.26 2.01 5.29
N GLY A 295 -4.18 1.16 4.83
CA GLY A 295 -5.52 1.55 4.42
C GLY A 295 -6.30 2.22 5.55
N ALA A 296 -6.31 1.63 6.74
CA ALA A 296 -6.96 2.20 7.93
C ALA A 296 -6.35 3.56 8.30
N ALA A 297 -5.02 3.66 8.37
CA ALA A 297 -4.33 4.90 8.69
C ALA A 297 -4.61 6.01 7.67
N ALA A 298 -4.65 5.66 6.37
CA ALA A 298 -4.93 6.62 5.31
C ALA A 298 -6.34 7.18 5.34
N HIS A 299 -7.34 6.38 5.78
CA HIS A 299 -8.74 6.80 5.84
C HIS A 299 -9.12 7.44 7.17
N LEU A 300 -8.55 6.98 8.29
CA LEU A 300 -8.88 7.46 9.62
C LEU A 300 -8.03 8.67 10.04
N GLY A 301 -6.82 8.79 9.52
CA GLY A 301 -5.84 9.72 10.04
C GLY A 301 -5.45 9.39 11.49
N ARG A 302 -4.98 10.39 12.23
CA ARG A 302 -4.70 10.25 13.66
C ARG A 302 -6.00 10.26 14.46
N LEU A 303 -6.14 9.27 15.33
CA LEU A 303 -7.27 9.18 16.26
C LEU A 303 -7.04 10.12 17.45
N ALA A 304 -8.09 10.77 17.90
CA ALA A 304 -8.02 11.62 19.09
C ALA A 304 -7.72 10.79 20.37
N ARG A 305 -8.05 9.50 20.37
CA ARG A 305 -7.87 8.54 21.47
C ARG A 305 -7.65 7.14 20.91
N PRO A 306 -6.93 6.24 21.62
CA PRO A 306 -6.67 4.89 21.12
C PRO A 306 -7.86 3.92 21.29
N GLY A 307 -8.87 4.26 22.07
CA GLY A 307 -9.97 3.35 22.43
C GLY A 307 -10.84 2.98 21.24
N ILE A 308 -11.16 1.70 21.12
CA ILE A 308 -12.06 1.15 20.10
C ILE A 308 -13.42 0.91 20.72
N GLY A 309 -14.46 1.59 20.21
CA GLY A 309 -15.85 1.26 20.50
C GLY A 309 -16.35 0.25 19.45
N VAL A 310 -17.07 -0.77 19.89
CA VAL A 310 -17.56 -1.83 19.01
C VAL A 310 -19.08 -1.89 19.05
N VAL A 311 -19.71 -1.94 17.88
CA VAL A 311 -21.17 -2.10 17.74
C VAL A 311 -21.45 -3.27 16.79
N SER A 312 -22.21 -4.27 17.24
CA SER A 312 -22.51 -5.49 16.48
C SER A 312 -23.94 -5.97 16.71
N ILE A 313 -24.53 -6.64 15.70
CA ILE A 313 -25.80 -7.39 15.87
C ILE A 313 -25.58 -8.84 16.33
N SER A 314 -24.35 -9.23 16.57
CA SER A 314 -23.96 -10.59 16.88
C SER A 314 -23.12 -10.66 18.15
N GLY A 315 -23.66 -11.29 19.19
CA GLY A 315 -22.97 -11.53 20.45
C GLY A 315 -21.68 -12.35 20.22
N GLY A 316 -21.74 -13.41 19.41
CA GLY A 316 -20.54 -14.20 19.07
C GLY A 316 -19.44 -13.41 18.34
N ALA A 317 -19.81 -12.38 17.56
CA ALA A 317 -18.82 -11.48 16.99
C ALA A 317 -18.21 -10.56 18.06
N CYS A 318 -18.99 -10.12 19.03
CA CYS A 318 -18.50 -9.35 20.18
C CYS A 318 -17.48 -10.16 20.99
N ASP A 319 -17.77 -11.43 21.27
CA ASP A 319 -16.85 -12.35 21.98
C ASP A 319 -15.55 -12.53 21.22
N MET A 320 -15.62 -12.79 19.90
CA MET A 320 -14.42 -12.92 19.06
C MET A 320 -13.58 -11.62 19.01
N VAL A 321 -14.23 -10.46 18.97
CA VAL A 321 -13.51 -9.16 19.02
C VAL A 321 -12.83 -8.98 20.38
N ALA A 322 -13.49 -9.31 21.48
CA ALA A 322 -12.90 -9.24 22.81
C ALA A 322 -11.67 -10.14 22.95
N ASP A 323 -11.76 -11.39 22.46
CA ASP A 323 -10.63 -12.34 22.43
C ASP A 323 -9.46 -11.82 21.59
N HIS A 324 -9.74 -11.30 20.37
CA HIS A 324 -8.70 -10.72 19.52
C HIS A 324 -8.08 -9.47 20.15
N ALA A 325 -8.89 -8.62 20.79
CA ALA A 325 -8.39 -7.43 21.45
C ALA A 325 -7.48 -7.79 22.64
N ALA A 326 -7.88 -8.76 23.46
CA ALA A 326 -7.04 -9.26 24.55
C ALA A 326 -5.71 -9.83 24.04
N ALA A 327 -5.76 -10.68 23.01
CA ALA A 327 -4.56 -11.30 22.42
C ALA A 327 -3.60 -10.29 21.78
N LEU A 328 -4.13 -9.19 21.24
CA LEU A 328 -3.35 -8.16 20.54
C LEU A 328 -3.00 -6.94 21.43
N GLY A 329 -3.55 -6.86 22.64
CA GLY A 329 -3.42 -5.68 23.50
C GLY A 329 -4.14 -4.45 22.93
N ALA A 330 -5.26 -4.64 22.20
CA ALA A 330 -6.04 -3.55 21.67
C ALA A 330 -6.98 -2.97 22.74
N PRO A 331 -7.08 -1.63 22.89
CA PRO A 331 -7.89 -1.05 23.96
C PRO A 331 -9.38 -1.09 23.63
N LEU A 332 -10.16 -1.84 24.39
CA LEU A 332 -11.62 -1.83 24.44
C LEU A 332 -12.07 -1.20 25.76
N PRO A 333 -12.18 0.12 25.87
CA PRO A 333 -12.50 0.79 27.12
C PRO A 333 -13.93 0.49 27.58
N ALA A 334 -14.16 0.45 28.88
CA ALA A 334 -15.50 0.49 29.44
C ALA A 334 -16.17 1.83 29.06
N LEU A 335 -17.44 1.79 28.68
CA LEU A 335 -18.20 2.99 28.33
C LEU A 335 -18.50 3.84 29.55
N ALA A 336 -18.45 5.14 29.39
CA ALA A 336 -18.76 6.09 30.45
C ALA A 336 -20.25 5.97 30.92
N PRO A 337 -20.58 6.27 32.19
CA PRO A 337 -21.94 6.14 32.71
C PRO A 337 -23.00 6.89 31.89
N ALA A 338 -22.64 8.06 31.34
CA ALA A 338 -23.56 8.84 30.50
C ALA A 338 -23.86 8.11 29.19
N THR A 339 -22.84 7.52 28.56
CA THR A 339 -22.97 6.69 27.34
C THR A 339 -23.82 5.47 27.65
N ALA A 340 -23.52 4.77 28.75
CA ALA A 340 -24.28 3.59 29.17
C ALA A 340 -25.78 3.92 29.39
N THR A 341 -26.08 5.05 30.04
CA THR A 341 -27.47 5.52 30.22
C THR A 341 -28.14 5.81 28.87
N ALA A 342 -27.43 6.42 27.93
CA ALA A 342 -27.98 6.71 26.61
C ALA A 342 -28.29 5.42 25.84
N LEU A 343 -27.40 4.45 25.88
CA LEU A 343 -27.56 3.14 25.22
C LEU A 343 -28.69 2.31 25.82
N ALA A 344 -28.85 2.31 27.15
CA ALA A 344 -29.94 1.60 27.81
C ALA A 344 -31.34 2.08 27.38
N ARG A 345 -31.48 3.31 26.90
CA ARG A 345 -32.74 3.83 26.33
C ARG A 345 -32.99 3.41 24.88
N VAL A 346 -32.00 2.90 24.22
CA VAL A 346 -32.02 2.51 22.80
C VAL A 346 -32.17 1.02 22.63
N LEU A 347 -31.50 0.25 23.48
CA LEU A 347 -31.50 -1.21 23.44
C LEU A 347 -32.82 -1.78 23.97
N PRO A 348 -33.23 -2.97 23.52
CA PRO A 348 -34.34 -3.69 24.16
C PRO A 348 -33.98 -4.08 25.59
N ASP A 349 -34.99 -4.34 26.44
CA ASP A 349 -34.85 -4.62 27.88
C ASP A 349 -33.91 -5.82 28.18
N TYR A 350 -33.76 -6.72 27.26
CA TYR A 350 -32.82 -7.88 27.34
C TYR A 350 -31.43 -7.56 26.88
N GLY A 351 -31.16 -6.38 26.36
CA GLY A 351 -29.83 -5.97 25.88
C GLY A 351 -28.93 -5.56 27.05
N THR A 352 -27.62 -5.91 26.92
CA THR A 352 -26.61 -5.56 27.92
C THR A 352 -25.72 -4.45 27.37
N VAL A 353 -25.53 -3.39 28.14
CA VAL A 353 -24.64 -2.28 27.80
C VAL A 353 -23.22 -2.60 28.21
N GLN A 354 -22.35 -2.84 27.24
CA GLN A 354 -20.92 -3.09 27.42
C GLN A 354 -20.14 -2.70 26.15
N ASN A 355 -18.84 -2.82 26.14
CA ASN A 355 -17.99 -2.71 24.96
C ASN A 355 -17.11 -3.97 24.87
N PRO A 356 -17.25 -4.80 23.84
CA PRO A 356 -18.10 -4.71 22.63
C PRO A 356 -19.60 -4.70 22.90
N LEU A 357 -20.36 -3.85 22.16
CA LEU A 357 -21.81 -3.68 22.33
C LEU A 357 -22.57 -4.60 21.36
N ASP A 358 -23.28 -5.60 21.90
CA ASP A 358 -24.29 -6.36 21.15
C ASP A 358 -25.62 -5.61 21.13
N ILE A 359 -25.99 -5.07 19.96
CA ILE A 359 -27.27 -4.37 19.76
C ILE A 359 -28.42 -5.31 19.40
N THR A 360 -28.15 -6.60 19.41
CA THR A 360 -29.06 -7.73 19.18
C THR A 360 -29.69 -7.78 17.78
N GLY A 361 -30.37 -8.89 17.47
CA GLY A 361 -31.14 -9.04 16.22
C GLY A 361 -32.31 -8.05 16.07
N ALA A 362 -32.71 -7.33 17.13
CA ALA A 362 -33.70 -6.29 17.05
C ALA A 362 -33.33 -5.19 16.03
N ALA A 363 -32.06 -4.93 15.83
CA ALA A 363 -31.57 -3.96 14.85
C ALA A 363 -31.87 -4.36 13.40
N VAL A 364 -32.13 -5.63 13.12
CA VAL A 364 -32.57 -6.09 11.78
C VAL A 364 -34.00 -5.64 11.50
N ILE A 365 -34.85 -5.63 12.52
CA ILE A 365 -36.26 -5.20 12.46
C ILE A 365 -36.37 -3.67 12.58
N HIS A 366 -35.52 -3.11 13.44
CA HIS A 366 -35.49 -1.66 13.74
C HIS A 366 -34.09 -1.09 13.45
N PRO A 367 -33.69 -0.86 12.16
CA PRO A 367 -32.35 -0.45 11.76
C PRO A 367 -31.85 0.86 12.45
N GLY A 368 -32.76 1.74 12.84
CA GLY A 368 -32.44 2.94 13.59
C GLY A 368 -31.73 2.71 14.94
N ILE A 369 -31.70 1.46 15.45
CA ILE A 369 -30.88 1.08 16.60
C ILE A 369 -29.39 1.24 16.26
N PHE A 370 -28.93 0.81 15.07
CA PHE A 370 -27.56 1.04 14.62
C PHE A 370 -27.19 2.51 14.67
N THR A 371 -28.01 3.38 14.05
CA THR A 371 -27.75 4.83 14.00
C THR A 371 -27.53 5.42 15.39
N ARG A 372 -28.46 5.14 16.34
CA ARG A 372 -28.38 5.68 17.69
C ARG A 372 -27.24 5.09 18.52
N CYS A 373 -26.95 3.79 18.37
CA CYS A 373 -25.84 3.16 19.08
C CYS A 373 -24.48 3.66 18.59
N ILE A 374 -24.30 3.81 17.26
CA ILE A 374 -23.08 4.38 16.68
C ILE A 374 -22.88 5.83 17.18
N GLU A 375 -23.93 6.65 17.15
CA GLU A 375 -23.89 8.03 17.66
C GLU A 375 -23.48 8.07 19.14
N ALA A 376 -24.11 7.26 20.00
CA ALA A 376 -23.82 7.22 21.43
C ALA A 376 -22.40 6.72 21.73
N VAL A 377 -21.96 5.60 21.10
CA VAL A 377 -20.63 5.04 21.31
C VAL A 377 -19.53 5.97 20.78
N SER A 378 -19.76 6.63 19.64
CA SER A 378 -18.81 7.59 19.08
C SER A 378 -18.61 8.85 19.91
N ALA A 379 -19.61 9.20 20.74
CA ALA A 379 -19.57 10.34 21.65
C ALA A 379 -18.89 10.02 22.99
N ASP A 380 -18.59 8.75 23.27
CA ASP A 380 -17.91 8.34 24.50
C ASP A 380 -16.52 8.97 24.62
N PRO A 381 -16.15 9.54 25.79
CA PRO A 381 -14.87 10.21 25.94
C PRO A 381 -13.65 9.30 25.84
N SER A 382 -13.81 7.99 25.95
CA SER A 382 -12.73 7.00 25.83
C SER A 382 -12.58 6.42 24.42
N VAL A 383 -13.56 6.63 23.53
CA VAL A 383 -13.59 6.05 22.17
C VAL A 383 -12.97 6.99 21.16
N GLY A 384 -12.00 6.50 20.42
CA GLY A 384 -11.34 7.21 19.31
C GLY A 384 -11.78 6.74 17.92
N VAL A 385 -12.34 5.53 17.82
CA VAL A 385 -12.90 4.97 16.59
C VAL A 385 -14.01 3.99 16.91
N VAL A 386 -15.05 3.94 16.09
CA VAL A 386 -16.14 2.96 16.21
C VAL A 386 -16.02 1.91 15.11
N ALA A 387 -15.84 0.65 15.51
CA ALA A 387 -15.90 -0.52 14.65
C ALA A 387 -17.32 -1.11 14.62
N VAL A 388 -18.00 -0.99 13.49
CA VAL A 388 -19.34 -1.56 13.31
C VAL A 388 -19.21 -2.92 12.65
N ILE A 389 -19.51 -3.97 13.41
CA ILE A 389 -19.41 -5.35 12.90
C ILE A 389 -20.69 -5.71 12.16
N ASN A 390 -20.66 -5.56 10.85
CA ASN A 390 -21.77 -5.93 9.98
C ASN A 390 -21.24 -6.34 8.61
N PRO A 391 -21.61 -7.52 8.09
CA PRO A 391 -21.20 -7.93 6.75
C PRO A 391 -21.84 -7.00 5.72
N LEU A 392 -21.01 -6.40 4.86
CA LEU A 392 -21.47 -5.67 3.70
C LEU A 392 -21.73 -6.66 2.55
N PRO A 393 -22.75 -6.48 1.73
CA PRO A 393 -23.01 -7.35 0.59
C PRO A 393 -21.86 -7.22 -0.42
N TRP A 394 -21.30 -8.35 -0.86
CA TRP A 394 -20.18 -8.42 -1.80
C TRP A 394 -20.54 -9.06 -3.14
N GLN A 395 -21.70 -9.71 -3.21
CA GLN A 395 -22.27 -10.25 -4.45
C GLN A 395 -23.58 -9.53 -4.76
N GLY A 396 -23.70 -9.01 -5.98
CA GLY A 396 -24.96 -8.50 -6.51
C GLY A 396 -25.83 -9.65 -6.99
N GLY A 397 -27.13 -9.52 -6.77
CA GLY A 397 -28.14 -10.40 -7.38
C GLY A 397 -28.85 -11.34 -6.42
N GLY A 398 -30.16 -11.23 -6.36
CA GLY A 398 -31.11 -12.30 -6.10
C GLY A 398 -31.57 -12.55 -4.67
N ARG A 399 -31.06 -11.93 -3.63
CA ARG A 399 -31.66 -11.97 -2.29
C ARG A 399 -31.97 -10.56 -1.80
N PRO A 400 -33.25 -10.21 -1.61
CA PRO A 400 -33.61 -9.02 -0.87
C PRO A 400 -33.37 -9.28 0.62
N TRP A 401 -32.08 -9.32 1.01
CA TRP A 401 -31.71 -9.24 2.43
C TRP A 401 -31.63 -7.77 2.81
N PRO A 402 -31.89 -7.41 4.09
CA PRO A 402 -31.89 -6.01 4.55
C PRO A 402 -30.52 -5.31 4.44
N GLY A 403 -29.62 -5.82 3.63
CA GLY A 403 -28.24 -5.34 3.52
C GLY A 403 -28.13 -3.85 3.20
N GLN A 404 -28.94 -3.32 2.29
CA GLN A 404 -28.92 -1.89 1.99
C GLN A 404 -29.53 -1.07 3.15
N VAL A 405 -30.64 -1.53 3.73
CA VAL A 405 -31.30 -0.82 4.83
C VAL A 405 -30.42 -0.75 6.06
N LEU A 406 -29.70 -1.83 6.38
CA LEU A 406 -28.72 -1.84 7.47
C LEU A 406 -27.52 -0.96 7.14
N ALA A 407 -27.01 -1.01 5.90
CA ALA A 407 -25.95 -0.13 5.45
C ALA A 407 -26.36 1.35 5.56
N ASP A 408 -27.55 1.72 5.14
CA ASP A 408 -28.09 3.08 5.25
C ASP A 408 -28.16 3.54 6.71
N ALA A 409 -28.59 2.66 7.63
CA ALA A 409 -28.64 2.97 9.06
C ALA A 409 -27.24 3.15 9.67
N ILE A 410 -26.27 2.35 9.24
CA ILE A 410 -24.86 2.48 9.65
C ILE A 410 -24.29 3.79 9.12
N GLY A 411 -24.51 4.11 7.83
CA GLY A 411 -24.08 5.36 7.22
C GLY A 411 -24.70 6.59 7.89
N ALA A 412 -25.99 6.53 8.22
CA ALA A 412 -26.66 7.59 8.99
C ALA A 412 -26.07 7.77 10.40
N GLY A 413 -25.62 6.68 11.04
CA GLY A 413 -24.89 6.72 12.29
C GLY A 413 -23.48 7.32 12.12
N ALA A 414 -22.76 6.93 11.08
CA ALA A 414 -21.45 7.46 10.76
C ALA A 414 -21.48 8.98 10.49
N ALA A 415 -22.51 9.46 9.81
CA ALA A 415 -22.69 10.89 9.53
C ALA A 415 -22.92 11.75 10.79
N ARG A 416 -23.40 11.14 11.89
CA ARG A 416 -23.64 11.82 13.18
C ARG A 416 -22.56 11.54 14.21
N ALA A 417 -21.63 10.64 13.89
CA ALA A 417 -20.59 10.20 14.80
C ALA A 417 -19.58 11.31 15.12
N ARG A 418 -19.10 11.36 16.37
CA ARG A 418 -18.03 12.25 16.82
C ARG A 418 -16.64 11.65 16.65
N ALA A 419 -16.55 10.34 16.62
CA ALA A 419 -15.33 9.60 16.28
C ALA A 419 -15.49 8.93 14.91
N PRO A 420 -14.42 8.70 14.15
CA PRO A 420 -14.46 7.97 12.90
C PRO A 420 -15.15 6.60 13.02
N VAL A 421 -15.88 6.20 11.98
CA VAL A 421 -16.60 4.93 11.93
C VAL A 421 -16.04 4.06 10.80
N VAL A 422 -15.78 2.78 11.09
CA VAL A 422 -15.39 1.79 10.11
C VAL A 422 -16.35 0.61 10.14
N CYS A 423 -16.70 0.09 8.98
CA CYS A 423 -17.46 -1.15 8.90
C CYS A 423 -16.51 -2.34 8.87
N VAL A 424 -16.81 -3.41 9.61
CA VAL A 424 -15.94 -4.59 9.74
C VAL A 424 -16.74 -5.84 9.41
N SER A 425 -16.26 -6.65 8.47
CA SER A 425 -16.85 -7.97 8.23
C SER A 425 -16.25 -9.02 9.16
N GLN A 426 -17.06 -10.01 9.57
CA GLN A 426 -16.61 -11.07 10.49
C GLN A 426 -15.51 -11.93 9.89
N ALA A 427 -15.63 -12.27 8.61
CA ALA A 427 -14.64 -13.02 7.86
C ALA A 427 -13.92 -12.15 6.84
N MET A 428 -12.80 -12.64 6.31
CA MET A 428 -12.12 -12.02 5.18
C MET A 428 -13.04 -12.13 3.94
N GLN A 429 -13.62 -11.01 3.52
CA GLN A 429 -14.52 -10.91 2.38
C GLN A 429 -14.02 -9.86 1.40
N PRO A 430 -14.17 -10.07 0.08
CA PRO A 430 -13.76 -9.08 -0.90
C PRO A 430 -14.63 -7.83 -0.84
N VAL A 431 -14.00 -6.66 -0.97
CA VAL A 431 -14.67 -5.37 -1.18
C VAL A 431 -14.82 -5.17 -2.69
N THR A 432 -15.91 -5.68 -3.24
CA THR A 432 -16.19 -5.67 -4.68
C THR A 432 -16.69 -4.30 -5.17
N GLY A 433 -16.87 -4.14 -6.49
CA GLY A 433 -17.56 -2.98 -7.07
C GLY A 433 -18.95 -2.77 -6.43
N TYR A 434 -19.70 -3.87 -6.29
CA TYR A 434 -21.02 -3.82 -5.66
C TYR A 434 -20.94 -3.39 -4.17
N THR A 435 -19.97 -3.89 -3.41
CA THR A 435 -19.75 -3.43 -2.02
C THR A 435 -19.48 -1.93 -1.98
N ARG A 436 -18.63 -1.43 -2.87
CA ARG A 436 -18.34 0.01 -2.97
C ARG A 436 -19.55 0.86 -3.32
N GLU A 437 -20.41 0.37 -4.22
CA GLU A 437 -21.68 1.04 -4.55
C GLU A 437 -22.62 1.12 -3.35
N VAL A 438 -22.75 0.02 -2.58
CA VAL A 438 -23.54 -0.02 -1.34
C VAL A 438 -22.98 0.96 -0.33
N MET A 439 -21.66 0.96 -0.11
CA MET A 439 -21.00 1.89 0.82
C MET A 439 -21.19 3.36 0.42
N ALA A 440 -20.95 3.65 -0.87
CA ALA A 440 -21.10 5.02 -1.37
C ALA A 440 -22.53 5.54 -1.23
N ARG A 441 -23.54 4.71 -1.54
CA ARG A 441 -24.95 5.04 -1.40
C ARG A 441 -25.34 5.26 0.05
N ALA A 442 -24.83 4.43 0.96
CA ALA A 442 -25.13 4.52 2.39
C ALA A 442 -24.32 5.61 3.12
N GLY A 443 -23.24 6.11 2.51
CA GLY A 443 -22.32 7.04 3.18
C GLY A 443 -21.39 6.36 4.18
N ILE A 444 -21.05 5.07 3.99
CA ILE A 444 -20.08 4.34 4.83
C ILE A 444 -18.67 4.72 4.35
N PRO A 445 -17.82 5.34 5.20
CA PRO A 445 -16.58 5.91 4.76
C PRO A 445 -15.50 4.87 4.43
N TYR A 446 -15.41 3.79 5.20
CA TYR A 446 -14.39 2.76 5.04
C TYR A 446 -14.82 1.41 5.60
N ALA A 447 -14.29 0.33 5.04
CA ALA A 447 -14.51 -1.04 5.49
C ALA A 447 -13.20 -1.81 5.62
N ILE A 448 -13.07 -2.62 6.67
CA ILE A 448 -11.93 -3.49 6.92
C ILE A 448 -12.44 -4.93 7.01
N PRO A 449 -12.01 -5.85 6.11
CA PRO A 449 -12.43 -7.24 6.16
C PRO A 449 -11.68 -8.04 7.23
N GLY A 450 -12.43 -8.91 7.95
CA GLY A 450 -11.89 -9.85 8.93
C GLY A 450 -11.63 -9.26 10.32
N LEU A 451 -12.28 -9.80 11.36
CA LEU A 451 -12.24 -9.26 12.73
C LEU A 451 -10.82 -9.10 13.28
N ARG A 452 -10.00 -10.16 13.21
CA ARG A 452 -8.64 -10.13 13.74
C ARG A 452 -7.80 -9.02 13.09
N HIS A 453 -7.89 -8.91 11.76
CA HIS A 453 -7.15 -7.91 11.00
C HIS A 453 -7.64 -6.49 11.27
N ALA A 454 -8.95 -6.32 11.42
CA ALA A 454 -9.53 -5.03 11.77
C ALA A 454 -9.08 -4.56 13.16
N VAL A 455 -9.14 -5.43 14.17
CA VAL A 455 -8.66 -5.14 15.54
C VAL A 455 -7.17 -4.79 15.51
N ALA A 456 -6.36 -5.56 14.78
CA ALA A 456 -4.92 -5.29 14.64
C ALA A 456 -4.64 -3.93 13.97
N ALA A 457 -5.34 -3.63 12.86
CA ALA A 457 -5.17 -2.38 12.14
C ALA A 457 -5.59 -1.17 12.99
N LEU A 458 -6.73 -1.24 13.67
CA LEU A 458 -7.22 -0.17 14.55
C LEU A 458 -6.32 0.05 15.78
N ARG A 459 -5.82 -1.05 16.38
CA ARG A 459 -4.81 -0.95 17.46
C ARG A 459 -3.55 -0.25 16.97
N ASN A 460 -3.06 -0.60 15.79
CA ASN A 460 -1.85 -0.01 15.21
C ASN A 460 -2.04 1.48 14.90
N VAL A 461 -3.20 1.87 14.36
CA VAL A 461 -3.53 3.28 14.11
C VAL A 461 -3.67 4.04 15.45
N GLY A 462 -4.28 3.43 16.47
CA GLY A 462 -4.37 4.00 17.82
C GLY A 462 -2.99 4.23 18.45
N TRP A 463 -2.08 3.25 18.34
CA TRP A 463 -0.70 3.38 18.79
C TRP A 463 0.03 4.52 18.08
N TRP A 464 -0.01 4.55 16.75
CA TRP A 464 0.62 5.62 15.95
C TRP A 464 0.07 7.01 16.29
N SER A 465 -1.22 7.10 16.61
CA SER A 465 -1.87 8.36 16.98
C SER A 465 -1.40 8.90 18.33
N GLY A 466 -1.06 8.03 19.28
CA GLY A 466 -0.56 8.38 20.61
C GLY A 466 0.95 8.61 20.67
N THR A 467 1.70 8.34 19.62
CA THR A 467 3.16 8.53 19.59
C THR A 467 3.49 10.02 19.55
N PRO A 468 4.24 10.57 20.54
CA PRO A 468 4.68 11.96 20.50
C PRO A 468 5.74 12.17 19.41
N TRP A 469 5.76 13.33 18.80
CA TRP A 469 6.70 13.73 17.72
C TRP A 469 7.65 14.82 18.21
#